data_c4b061f017270632b2a7741b44959559
#
_entry.id   c4b061f017270632b2a7741b44959559
#
_cell.length_a   1.000
_cell.length_b   1.000
_cell.length_c   1.000
_cell.angle_alpha   90.00
_cell.angle_beta   90.00
_cell.angle_gamma   90.00
#
_symmetry.space_group_name_H-M   'P 1'
#
loop_
_entity.id
_entity.type
_entity.pdbx_description
1 polymer ?
#
loop_
_entity_poly.entity_id
_entity_poly.type
_entity_poly.pdbx_seq_one_letter_code
_entity_poly.pdbx_strand_id
1 'polypeptide(L)'
;MRKVNLKDVPEQERKSPKGKFHKFVKNISIALGREPESLDLAKRHPFDLAIVRIPKRKSYCPYHSHSAESELYLVLSGRGSVRDKDGSIIVTEGDAFLFQPGEAHQLTNAGDEDFVYYVIADNPRSGGSGDSCFYPDSGKWAVVKEGLEEVIVKGKETDYFDGEE
;
A
#
# COMPACT_ATOMS: atom_id res chain seq x y z
N MET A 1 -5.35 -19.80 -19.41
CA MET A 1 -4.66 -18.49 -19.27
C MET A 1 -5.69 -17.45 -18.84
N ARG A 2 -5.42 -16.67 -17.81
CA ARG A 2 -6.24 -15.50 -17.45
C ARG A 2 -5.68 -14.28 -18.16
N LYS A 3 -6.53 -13.41 -18.69
CA LYS A 3 -6.13 -12.21 -19.44
C LYS A 3 -7.11 -11.09 -19.14
N VAL A 4 -6.59 -9.89 -18.93
CA VAL A 4 -7.35 -8.65 -18.80
C VAL A 4 -6.66 -7.55 -19.59
N ASN A 5 -7.41 -6.57 -20.08
CA ASN A 5 -6.86 -5.34 -20.62
C ASN A 5 -7.08 -4.20 -19.62
N LEU A 6 -6.10 -3.34 -19.41
CA LEU A 6 -6.16 -2.25 -18.44
C LEU A 6 -7.34 -1.29 -18.64
N LYS A 7 -7.80 -1.11 -19.90
CA LYS A 7 -8.98 -0.29 -20.19
C LYS A 7 -10.26 -0.88 -19.63
N ASP A 8 -10.30 -2.21 -19.44
CA ASP A 8 -11.44 -2.95 -18.96
C ASP A 8 -11.41 -3.15 -17.42
N VAL A 9 -10.29 -2.80 -16.76
CA VAL A 9 -10.17 -2.83 -15.30
C VAL A 9 -10.84 -1.59 -14.72
N PRO A 10 -11.87 -1.74 -13.86
CA PRO A 10 -12.54 -0.61 -13.24
C PRO A 10 -11.58 0.21 -12.39
N GLU A 11 -11.64 1.53 -12.51
CA GLU A 11 -10.91 2.45 -11.65
C GLU A 11 -11.73 2.74 -10.40
N GLN A 12 -11.12 2.59 -9.24
CA GLN A 12 -11.71 2.85 -7.93
C GLN A 12 -11.11 4.14 -7.35
N GLU A 13 -11.96 5.09 -7.02
CA GLU A 13 -11.55 6.30 -6.29
C GLU A 13 -11.48 6.02 -4.78
N ARG A 14 -10.39 6.45 -4.14
CA ARG A 14 -10.24 6.45 -2.68
C ARG A 14 -9.77 7.81 -2.22
N LYS A 15 -10.54 8.42 -1.30
CA LYS A 15 -10.30 9.79 -0.83
C LYS A 15 -10.54 9.89 0.67
N SER A 16 -9.58 10.49 1.38
CA SER A 16 -9.75 10.79 2.81
C SER A 16 -10.74 11.94 3.03
N PRO A 17 -11.40 12.04 4.20
CA PRO A 17 -12.42 13.06 4.46
C PRO A 17 -11.97 14.50 4.21
N LYS A 18 -10.69 14.82 4.50
CA LYS A 18 -10.09 16.14 4.24
C LYS A 18 -9.38 16.24 2.89
N GLY A 19 -9.41 15.17 2.08
CA GLY A 19 -8.86 15.15 0.73
C GLY A 19 -7.33 15.25 0.61
N LYS A 20 -6.57 15.06 1.69
CA LYS A 20 -5.09 14.99 1.65
C LYS A 20 -4.64 13.74 0.90
N PHE A 21 -5.23 12.61 1.25
CA PHE A 21 -4.99 11.33 0.60
C PHE A 21 -6.08 11.14 -0.45
N HIS A 22 -5.67 11.06 -1.71
CA HIS A 22 -6.58 10.90 -2.82
C HIS A 22 -5.89 10.16 -3.94
N LYS A 23 -6.46 9.04 -4.34
CA LYS A 23 -5.93 8.16 -5.38
C LYS A 23 -7.02 7.50 -6.17
N PHE A 24 -6.66 7.09 -7.38
CA PHE A 24 -7.44 6.20 -8.22
C PHE A 24 -6.63 4.94 -8.45
N VAL A 25 -7.26 3.78 -8.33
CA VAL A 25 -6.59 2.48 -8.38
C VAL A 25 -7.30 1.55 -9.34
N LYS A 26 -6.55 0.94 -10.25
CA LYS A 26 -6.99 -0.21 -11.06
C LYS A 26 -6.28 -1.44 -10.53
N ASN A 27 -7.02 -2.31 -9.82
CA ASN A 27 -6.46 -3.52 -9.26
C ASN A 27 -6.45 -4.66 -10.29
N ILE A 28 -5.29 -4.89 -10.87
CA ILE A 28 -5.08 -5.87 -11.94
C ILE A 28 -5.17 -7.28 -11.39
N SER A 29 -4.62 -7.53 -10.19
CA SER A 29 -4.65 -8.85 -9.56
C SER A 29 -6.07 -9.31 -9.27
N ILE A 30 -6.94 -8.41 -8.80
CA ILE A 30 -8.37 -8.72 -8.60
C ILE A 30 -9.04 -9.02 -9.94
N ALA A 31 -8.79 -8.22 -10.97
CA ALA A 31 -9.34 -8.46 -12.31
C ALA A 31 -8.86 -9.79 -12.93
N LEU A 32 -7.69 -10.29 -12.49
CA LEU A 32 -7.15 -11.60 -12.85
C LEU A 32 -7.64 -12.73 -11.92
N GLY A 33 -8.55 -12.45 -10.98
CA GLY A 33 -9.23 -13.43 -10.15
C GLY A 33 -8.61 -13.70 -8.78
N ARG A 34 -7.78 -12.75 -8.27
CA ARG A 34 -7.42 -12.74 -6.84
C ARG A 34 -8.67 -12.42 -6.03
N GLU A 35 -8.95 -13.20 -5.00
CA GLU A 35 -10.00 -12.86 -4.04
C GLU A 35 -9.49 -11.79 -3.06
N PRO A 36 -10.16 -10.62 -2.96
CA PRO A 36 -9.81 -9.61 -1.97
C PRO A 36 -9.85 -10.19 -0.56
N GLU A 37 -8.86 -9.82 0.26
CA GLU A 37 -8.80 -10.11 1.71
C GLU A 37 -8.87 -11.61 2.07
N SER A 38 -8.69 -12.49 1.09
CA SER A 38 -8.66 -13.93 1.36
C SER A 38 -7.37 -14.32 2.08
N LEU A 39 -7.49 -15.01 3.20
CA LEU A 39 -6.37 -15.66 3.90
C LEU A 39 -6.00 -17.00 3.24
N ASP A 40 -6.82 -17.51 2.31
CA ASP A 40 -6.53 -18.73 1.57
C ASP A 40 -5.44 -18.47 0.53
N LEU A 41 -4.25 -18.99 0.78
CA LEU A 41 -3.08 -18.85 -0.11
C LEU A 41 -3.29 -19.45 -1.50
N ALA A 42 -4.25 -20.37 -1.67
CA ALA A 42 -4.62 -20.91 -2.99
C ALA A 42 -5.41 -19.89 -3.83
N LYS A 43 -6.06 -18.95 -3.18
CA LYS A 43 -6.88 -17.89 -3.78
C LYS A 43 -6.15 -16.55 -3.92
N ARG A 44 -5.01 -16.40 -3.25
CA ARG A 44 -4.13 -15.24 -3.38
C ARG A 44 -3.11 -15.48 -4.48
N HIS A 45 -2.83 -14.46 -5.26
CA HIS A 45 -1.65 -14.47 -6.12
C HIS A 45 -0.37 -14.35 -5.24
N PRO A 46 0.80 -14.82 -5.71
CA PRO A 46 2.06 -14.64 -4.98
C PRO A 46 2.47 -13.16 -4.89
N PHE A 47 1.83 -12.29 -5.64
CA PHE A 47 2.00 -10.84 -5.64
C PHE A 47 0.66 -10.17 -5.97
N ASP A 48 0.53 -8.92 -5.58
CA ASP A 48 -0.51 -8.01 -6.00
C ASP A 48 0.04 -6.98 -6.97
N LEU A 49 -0.71 -6.71 -8.03
CA LEU A 49 -0.38 -5.72 -9.05
C LEU A 49 -1.54 -4.74 -9.22
N ALA A 50 -1.24 -3.46 -9.09
CA ALA A 50 -2.17 -2.39 -9.39
C ALA A 50 -1.50 -1.24 -10.15
N ILE A 51 -2.29 -0.48 -10.91
CA ILE A 51 -1.93 0.88 -11.35
C ILE A 51 -2.58 1.86 -10.38
N VAL A 52 -1.78 2.82 -9.95
CA VAL A 52 -2.19 3.92 -9.10
C VAL A 52 -1.97 5.24 -9.81
N ARG A 53 -2.96 6.12 -9.70
CA ARG A 53 -2.91 7.49 -10.18
C ARG A 53 -3.21 8.43 -9.00
N ILE A 54 -2.27 9.33 -8.72
CA ILE A 54 -2.38 10.33 -7.66
C ILE A 54 -2.57 11.70 -8.28
N PRO A 55 -3.69 12.39 -8.05
CA PRO A 55 -3.91 13.76 -8.55
C PRO A 55 -2.90 14.74 -7.98
N LYS A 56 -2.72 15.87 -8.66
CA LYS A 56 -1.84 16.97 -8.26
C LYS A 56 -1.97 17.31 -6.77
N ARG A 57 -0.84 17.43 -6.08
CA ARG A 57 -0.71 17.81 -4.66
C ARG A 57 -1.43 16.86 -3.69
N LYS A 58 -1.65 15.61 -4.09
CA LYS A 58 -2.22 14.58 -3.23
C LYS A 58 -1.18 13.53 -2.89
N SER A 59 -1.42 12.82 -1.79
CA SER A 59 -0.60 11.68 -1.37
C SER A 59 -1.39 10.38 -1.51
N TYR A 60 -0.68 9.28 -1.70
CA TYR A 60 -1.24 7.94 -1.83
C TYR A 60 -1.96 7.50 -0.54
N CYS A 61 -1.23 7.52 0.56
CA CYS A 61 -1.66 7.11 1.90
C CYS A 61 -0.81 7.83 2.96
N PRO A 62 -1.08 7.67 4.26
CA PRO A 62 -0.18 8.11 5.31
C PRO A 62 1.21 7.48 5.19
N TYR A 63 2.22 8.11 5.79
CA TYR A 63 3.55 7.53 5.96
C TYR A 63 3.44 6.24 6.77
N HIS A 64 3.90 5.11 6.22
CA HIS A 64 3.68 3.78 6.80
C HIS A 64 4.77 2.80 6.41
N SER A 65 4.87 1.72 7.16
CA SER A 65 5.66 0.54 6.83
C SER A 65 4.83 -0.72 6.97
N HIS A 66 5.17 -1.73 6.19
CA HIS A 66 4.62 -3.07 6.26
C HIS A 66 5.48 -3.97 7.16
N SER A 67 4.86 -4.88 7.91
CA SER A 67 5.61 -5.81 8.78
C SER A 67 6.22 -6.98 8.01
N ALA A 68 5.62 -7.36 6.88
CA ALA A 68 6.00 -8.56 6.13
C ALA A 68 5.98 -8.37 4.60
N GLU A 69 5.23 -7.40 4.09
CA GLU A 69 5.07 -7.15 2.66
C GLU A 69 6.19 -6.27 2.11
N SER A 70 6.70 -6.62 0.94
CA SER A 70 7.60 -5.78 0.14
C SER A 70 6.81 -5.11 -0.98
N GLU A 71 7.07 -3.84 -1.26
CA GLU A 71 6.40 -3.10 -2.33
C GLU A 71 7.41 -2.57 -3.35
N LEU A 72 7.27 -3.01 -4.60
CA LEU A 72 8.01 -2.51 -5.75
C LEU A 72 7.15 -1.50 -6.53
N TYR A 73 7.72 -0.36 -6.85
CA TYR A 73 7.11 0.70 -7.62
C TYR A 73 7.83 0.91 -8.94
N LEU A 74 7.08 1.18 -10.00
CA LEU A 74 7.61 1.60 -11.31
C LEU A 74 6.79 2.79 -11.81
N VAL A 75 7.44 3.94 -11.95
CA VAL A 75 6.79 5.17 -12.40
C VAL A 75 6.51 5.11 -13.90
N LEU A 76 5.26 5.36 -14.28
CA LEU A 76 4.80 5.37 -15.67
C LEU A 76 4.71 6.77 -16.26
N SER A 77 4.34 7.76 -15.45
CA SER A 77 4.29 9.16 -15.86
C SER A 77 4.16 10.12 -14.69
N GLY A 78 4.44 11.38 -14.93
CA GLY A 78 4.34 12.44 -13.94
C GLY A 78 5.58 12.51 -13.03
N ARG A 79 5.44 13.23 -11.91
CA ARG A 79 6.52 13.52 -10.97
C ARG A 79 6.05 13.28 -9.55
N GLY A 80 6.72 12.37 -8.84
CA GLY A 80 6.45 12.05 -7.45
C GLY A 80 7.53 12.55 -6.51
N SER A 81 7.17 12.69 -5.24
CA SER A 81 8.08 12.78 -4.10
C SER A 81 7.88 11.53 -3.26
N VAL A 82 8.93 10.80 -3.01
CA VAL A 82 8.96 9.60 -2.17
C VAL A 82 9.70 9.95 -0.89
N ARG A 83 8.98 9.92 0.23
CA ARG A 83 9.52 10.13 1.57
C ARG A 83 9.88 8.77 2.17
N ASP A 84 11.06 8.68 2.75
CA ASP A 84 11.52 7.60 3.61
C ASP A 84 12.05 8.13 4.96
N LYS A 85 12.81 7.33 5.71
CA LYS A 85 13.42 7.71 6.99
C LYS A 85 14.53 8.77 6.86
N ASP A 86 15.19 8.84 5.68
CA ASP A 86 16.33 9.72 5.43
C ASP A 86 15.92 11.04 4.77
N GLY A 87 14.65 11.17 4.36
CA GLY A 87 14.12 12.40 3.77
C GLY A 87 13.13 12.17 2.64
N SER A 88 13.26 12.96 1.59
CA SER A 88 12.40 12.84 0.40
C SER A 88 13.22 12.98 -0.87
N ILE A 89 12.99 12.10 -1.81
CA ILE A 89 13.58 12.14 -3.15
C ILE A 89 12.49 12.39 -4.20
N ILE A 90 12.89 12.98 -5.33
CA ILE A 90 12.02 13.13 -6.49
C ILE A 90 12.20 11.93 -7.40
N VAL A 91 11.07 11.40 -7.87
CA VAL A 91 11.01 10.32 -8.86
C VAL A 91 10.21 10.76 -10.07
N THR A 92 10.58 10.23 -11.24
CA THR A 92 9.99 10.57 -12.54
C THR A 92 9.78 9.30 -13.37
N GLU A 93 9.20 9.44 -14.54
CA GLU A 93 8.97 8.34 -15.48
C GLU A 93 10.22 7.47 -15.68
N GLY A 94 10.05 6.15 -15.57
CA GLY A 94 11.10 5.14 -15.69
C GLY A 94 11.82 4.81 -14.39
N ASP A 95 11.66 5.61 -13.32
CA ASP A 95 12.24 5.28 -12.03
C ASP A 95 11.53 4.08 -11.40
N ALA A 96 12.32 3.16 -10.83
CA ALA A 96 11.84 2.05 -10.04
C ALA A 96 12.49 2.04 -8.65
N PHE A 97 11.72 1.70 -7.63
CA PHE A 97 12.20 1.65 -6.25
C PHE A 97 11.43 0.60 -5.45
N LEU A 98 12.09 0.06 -4.42
CA LEU A 98 11.60 -1.04 -3.60
C LEU A 98 11.65 -0.63 -2.14
N PHE A 99 10.59 -0.94 -1.41
CA PHE A 99 10.55 -0.93 0.05
C PHE A 99 10.39 -2.35 0.56
N GLN A 100 11.28 -2.72 1.48
CA GLN A 100 11.23 -4.00 2.18
C GLN A 100 10.43 -3.88 3.49
N PRO A 101 10.04 -5.01 4.11
CA PRO A 101 9.41 -4.99 5.42
C PRO A 101 10.16 -4.10 6.42
N GLY A 102 9.43 -3.25 7.14
CA GLY A 102 9.96 -2.28 8.10
C GLY A 102 10.38 -0.94 7.50
N GLU A 103 10.54 -0.82 6.19
CA GLU A 103 10.94 0.43 5.54
C GLU A 103 9.72 1.36 5.35
N ALA A 104 9.63 2.38 6.20
CA ALA A 104 8.54 3.32 6.14
C ALA A 104 8.67 4.26 4.94
N HIS A 105 7.54 4.51 4.27
CA HIS A 105 7.50 5.34 3.07
C HIS A 105 6.16 6.05 2.86
N GLN A 106 6.18 7.09 2.00
CA GLN A 106 5.01 7.82 1.54
C GLN A 106 5.25 8.39 0.15
N LEU A 107 4.29 8.19 -0.73
CA LEU A 107 4.31 8.76 -2.08
C LEU A 107 3.35 9.95 -2.18
N THR A 108 3.84 11.04 -2.75
CA THR A 108 3.08 12.28 -2.97
C THR A 108 3.30 12.77 -4.40
N ASN A 109 2.25 13.24 -5.05
CA ASN A 109 2.39 13.89 -6.36
C ASN A 109 3.03 15.27 -6.18
N ALA A 110 4.25 15.44 -6.70
CA ALA A 110 5.05 16.66 -6.67
C ALA A 110 5.04 17.42 -8.02
N GLY A 111 4.24 16.97 -8.97
CA GLY A 111 4.09 17.56 -10.30
C GLY A 111 2.80 18.34 -10.48
N ASP A 112 2.60 18.81 -11.71
CA ASP A 112 1.40 19.53 -12.14
C ASP A 112 0.37 18.61 -12.84
N GLU A 113 0.83 17.46 -13.33
CA GLU A 113 0.04 16.40 -13.92
C GLU A 113 -0.17 15.27 -12.91
N ASP A 114 -1.01 14.30 -13.24
CA ASP A 114 -1.20 13.10 -12.41
C ASP A 114 0.12 12.30 -12.31
N PHE A 115 0.42 11.81 -11.12
CA PHE A 115 1.53 10.90 -10.87
C PHE A 115 1.03 9.46 -10.95
N VAL A 116 1.52 8.71 -11.94
CA VAL A 116 1.04 7.37 -12.28
C VAL A 116 2.16 6.36 -12.16
N TYR A 117 1.90 5.23 -11.50
CA TYR A 117 2.87 4.16 -11.32
C TYR A 117 2.19 2.79 -11.18
N TYR A 118 2.95 1.73 -11.45
CA TYR A 118 2.63 0.41 -10.95
C TYR A 118 3.10 0.25 -9.52
N VAL A 119 2.29 -0.42 -8.69
CA VAL A 119 2.70 -1.01 -7.43
C VAL A 119 2.54 -2.52 -7.53
N ILE A 120 3.60 -3.23 -7.13
CA ILE A 120 3.68 -4.68 -7.08
C ILE A 120 4.05 -5.01 -5.64
N ALA A 121 3.11 -5.58 -4.91
CA ALA A 121 3.32 -6.03 -3.54
C ALA A 121 3.43 -7.55 -3.52
N ASP A 122 4.35 -8.10 -2.76
CA ASP A 122 4.37 -9.54 -2.54
C ASP A 122 3.25 -9.93 -1.55
N ASN A 123 2.85 -11.20 -1.59
CA ASN A 123 1.94 -11.77 -0.61
C ASN A 123 2.75 -12.74 0.24
N PRO A 124 3.33 -12.29 1.38
CA PRO A 124 4.19 -13.13 2.17
C PRO A 124 3.47 -14.38 2.65
N ARG A 125 4.09 -15.53 2.44
CA ARG A 125 3.53 -16.84 2.77
C ARG A 125 3.74 -17.24 4.23
N SER A 126 4.27 -16.36 5.04
CA SER A 126 4.59 -16.66 6.45
C SER A 126 3.34 -16.84 7.28
N GLY A 127 3.27 -18.01 7.85
CA GLY A 127 2.20 -18.56 8.65
C GLY A 127 1.41 -17.60 9.54
N GLY A 128 0.15 -17.45 9.24
CA GLY A 128 -0.89 -17.20 10.23
C GLY A 128 -1.18 -15.77 10.61
N SER A 129 -0.27 -14.81 10.50
CA SER A 129 -0.51 -13.46 11.04
C SER A 129 -0.75 -12.36 10.01
N GLY A 130 -0.61 -12.65 8.72
CA GLY A 130 -0.78 -11.62 7.70
C GLY A 130 0.24 -10.48 7.80
N ASP A 131 0.08 -9.47 6.97
CA ASP A 131 0.84 -8.23 7.08
C ASP A 131 0.14 -7.26 8.05
N SER A 132 0.90 -6.39 8.69
CA SER A 132 0.40 -5.26 9.48
C SER A 132 1.11 -3.98 9.06
N CYS A 133 0.39 -2.85 9.07
CA CYS A 133 0.99 -1.57 8.76
C CYS A 133 1.20 -0.75 10.03
N PHE A 134 2.39 -0.18 10.17
CA PHE A 134 2.67 0.83 11.17
C PHE A 134 2.68 2.22 10.53
N TYR A 135 2.11 3.21 11.21
CA TYR A 135 2.04 4.61 10.79
C TYR A 135 2.85 5.50 11.74
N PRO A 136 4.16 5.72 11.48
CA PRO A 136 5.07 6.41 12.41
C PRO A 136 4.59 7.82 12.80
N ASP A 137 4.06 8.61 11.87
CA ASP A 137 3.60 9.99 12.14
C ASP A 137 2.43 10.07 13.14
N SER A 138 1.69 9.00 13.34
CA SER A 138 0.49 9.00 14.20
C SER A 138 0.50 7.94 15.30
N GLY A 139 1.51 7.05 15.31
CA GLY A 139 1.61 5.94 16.26
C GLY A 139 0.44 4.97 16.19
N LYS A 140 -0.08 4.74 14.97
CA LYS A 140 -1.17 3.79 14.73
C LYS A 140 -0.67 2.52 14.08
N TRP A 141 -1.45 1.47 14.22
CA TRP A 141 -1.28 0.21 13.54
C TRP A 141 -2.55 -0.15 12.79
N ALA A 142 -2.39 -0.67 11.58
CA ALA A 142 -3.42 -1.45 10.91
C ALA A 142 -3.07 -2.92 11.12
N VAL A 143 -3.99 -3.67 11.71
CA VAL A 143 -3.81 -5.10 11.97
C VAL A 143 -5.01 -5.87 11.43
N VAL A 144 -4.75 -7.04 10.87
CA VAL A 144 -5.82 -7.95 10.44
C VAL A 144 -6.15 -8.86 11.62
N LYS A 145 -7.37 -8.78 12.11
CA LYS A 145 -7.88 -9.69 13.12
C LYS A 145 -8.42 -10.93 12.42
N GLU A 146 -8.10 -12.10 12.94
CA GLU A 146 -8.47 -13.39 12.35
C GLU A 146 -9.96 -13.44 11.96
N GLY A 147 -10.22 -13.67 10.67
CA GLY A 147 -11.57 -13.71 10.09
C GLY A 147 -12.32 -12.38 10.02
N LEU A 148 -11.64 -11.25 10.24
CA LEU A 148 -12.24 -9.92 10.30
C LEU A 148 -11.50 -8.93 9.40
N GLU A 149 -12.16 -7.79 9.17
CA GLU A 149 -11.63 -6.63 8.47
C GLU A 149 -10.37 -6.06 9.16
N GLU A 150 -9.57 -5.33 8.40
CA GLU A 150 -8.46 -4.52 8.91
C GLU A 150 -8.96 -3.56 10.00
N VAL A 151 -8.32 -3.58 11.16
CA VAL A 151 -8.64 -2.69 12.29
C VAL A 151 -7.51 -1.72 12.51
N ILE A 152 -7.84 -0.45 12.68
CA ILE A 152 -6.88 0.58 13.05
C ILE A 152 -6.86 0.74 14.56
N VAL A 153 -5.71 0.46 15.17
CA VAL A 153 -5.51 0.58 16.61
C VAL A 153 -4.47 1.65 16.94
N LYS A 154 -4.58 2.26 18.11
CA LYS A 154 -3.57 3.14 18.67
C LYS A 154 -3.35 2.70 20.11
N GLY A 155 -2.14 2.23 20.40
CA GLY A 155 -1.75 1.74 21.72
C GLY A 155 -0.49 2.40 22.22
N LYS A 156 -0.12 2.07 23.45
CA LYS A 156 1.19 2.33 24.03
C LYS A 156 1.93 1.00 24.13
N GLU A 157 3.25 1.07 24.03
CA GLU A 157 4.07 -0.05 24.50
C GLU A 157 3.77 -0.30 25.98
N THR A 158 3.60 -1.55 26.34
CA THR A 158 3.32 -1.97 27.68
C THR A 158 4.10 -3.26 28.00
N ASP A 159 4.23 -3.59 29.26
CA ASP A 159 4.80 -4.87 29.67
C ASP A 159 3.85 -6.02 29.28
N TYR A 160 4.43 -7.20 29.01
CA TYR A 160 3.66 -8.39 28.61
C TYR A 160 2.60 -8.78 29.65
N PHE A 161 2.88 -8.55 30.93
CA PHE A 161 2.03 -8.93 32.05
C PHE A 161 1.10 -7.80 32.51
N ASP A 162 1.18 -6.60 31.90
CA ASP A 162 0.37 -5.44 32.32
C ASP A 162 -1.12 -5.72 32.13
N GLY A 163 -1.83 -5.79 33.27
CA GLY A 163 -3.25 -6.10 33.34
C GLY A 163 -3.60 -7.59 33.46
N GLU A 164 -2.59 -8.48 33.52
CA GLU A 164 -2.80 -9.92 33.62
C GLU A 164 -2.58 -10.48 35.06
N GLU A 165 -1.95 -9.72 35.97
CA GLU A 165 -1.70 -10.07 37.36
C GLU A 165 -2.66 -9.38 38.36
#